data_f2250d79b9d33ddc8ee83be675ccd53e
#
_entry.id   f2250d79b9d33ddc8ee83be675ccd53e
#
_cell.length_a   1.000
_cell.length_b   1.000
_cell.length_c   1.000
_cell.angle_alpha   90.00
_cell.angle_beta   90.00
_cell.angle_gamma   90.00
#
_symmetry.space_group_name_H-M   'P 1'
#
loop_
_entity.id
_entity.type
_entity.pdbx_description
1 polymer ?
#
loop_
_entity_poly.entity_id
_entity_poly.type
_entity_poly.pdbx_seq_one_letter_code
_entity_poly.pdbx_strand_id
1 'polypeptide(L)'
;MSSVSRSLRITLQAALLLGAVPLVASAAEPVQPPDRPKSLASELPRIPATEPKRAVATFSLQHGFQLELVASEPLVADPVDACFDAHGRLYVAQMHGYPFSQEPTRLNPKGGGKTDAGVVKRLEDTDGDGTFDRSVTFAQGIRWPTSVCCYNGGIFVLAPPTLHYFKDTNNDGRADLHQVVFTGFGRDNVQSVANNLKWASTTASRWPPDEIPGN
;
A
#
# COMPACT_ATOMS: atom_id res chain seq x y z
N MET A 1 45.49 26.74 -72.98
CA MET A 1 46.83 26.35 -72.53
C MET A 1 46.67 25.46 -71.33
N SER A 2 46.91 24.19 -71.53
CA SER A 2 46.67 23.09 -70.61
C SER A 2 47.92 22.83 -69.78
N SER A 3 47.72 22.69 -68.48
CA SER A 3 48.73 22.17 -67.57
C SER A 3 48.23 20.91 -66.95
N VAL A 4 48.82 19.78 -67.32
CA VAL A 4 48.58 18.42 -66.81
C VAL A 4 49.48 18.21 -65.61
N SER A 5 48.88 18.05 -64.43
CA SER A 5 49.61 17.64 -63.21
C SER A 5 49.39 16.14 -63.05
N ARG A 6 50.53 15.39 -63.13
CA ARG A 6 50.59 13.96 -62.90
C ARG A 6 50.79 13.71 -61.40
N SER A 7 49.79 13.11 -60.76
CA SER A 7 49.94 12.61 -59.40
C SER A 7 50.54 11.20 -59.40
N LEU A 8 51.66 11.06 -58.76
CA LEU A 8 52.38 9.80 -58.49
C LEU A 8 51.68 9.12 -57.30
N ARG A 9 51.08 7.97 -57.56
CA ARG A 9 50.53 7.11 -56.49
C ARG A 9 51.63 6.11 -56.06
N ILE A 10 52.08 6.26 -54.84
CA ILE A 10 52.94 5.25 -54.18
C ILE A 10 52.03 4.33 -53.40
N THR A 11 51.93 3.07 -53.82
CA THR A 11 51.17 2.06 -53.10
C THR A 11 52.13 1.36 -52.12
N LEU A 12 51.98 1.65 -50.85
CA LEU A 12 52.69 0.97 -49.77
C LEU A 12 51.87 -0.24 -49.34
N GLN A 13 52.25 -1.45 -49.73
CA GLN A 13 51.68 -2.70 -49.21
C GLN A 13 52.38 -3.02 -47.89
N ALA A 14 51.74 -2.76 -46.77
CA ALA A 14 52.09 -3.27 -45.48
C ALA A 14 51.37 -4.62 -45.25
N ALA A 15 52.10 -5.72 -45.35
CA ALA A 15 51.57 -7.02 -44.94
C ALA A 15 51.55 -7.12 -43.43
N LEU A 16 50.35 -6.99 -42.83
CA LEU A 16 50.14 -7.19 -41.41
C LEU A 16 49.82 -8.68 -41.17
N LEU A 17 50.82 -9.43 -40.68
CA LEU A 17 50.65 -10.78 -40.16
C LEU A 17 49.92 -10.66 -38.77
N LEU A 18 48.61 -10.72 -38.76
CA LEU A 18 47.85 -10.90 -37.53
C LEU A 18 47.90 -12.39 -37.18
N GLY A 19 48.71 -12.74 -36.19
CA GLY A 19 48.61 -14.01 -35.51
C GLY A 19 47.28 -14.09 -34.76
N ALA A 20 46.37 -14.96 -35.21
CA ALA A 20 45.15 -15.25 -34.50
C ALA A 20 45.48 -16.06 -33.23
N VAL A 21 45.47 -15.39 -32.08
CA VAL A 21 45.48 -16.04 -30.77
C VAL A 21 44.03 -16.56 -30.57
N PRO A 22 43.81 -17.85 -30.41
CA PRO A 22 42.46 -18.34 -30.10
C PRO A 22 42.08 -17.84 -28.71
N LEU A 23 41.08 -16.95 -28.66
CA LEU A 23 40.43 -16.55 -27.42
C LEU A 23 39.63 -17.77 -26.95
N VAL A 24 40.18 -18.56 -26.04
CA VAL A 24 39.41 -19.60 -25.36
C VAL A 24 38.50 -18.89 -24.40
N ALA A 25 37.28 -18.61 -24.85
CA ALA A 25 36.19 -18.19 -23.95
C ALA A 25 35.90 -19.37 -23.02
N SER A 26 36.47 -19.32 -21.82
CA SER A 26 36.03 -20.18 -20.73
C SER A 26 34.58 -19.79 -20.45
N ALA A 27 33.63 -20.59 -20.94
CA ALA A 27 32.26 -20.49 -20.51
C ALA A 27 32.26 -20.82 -19.01
N ALA A 28 32.10 -19.81 -18.18
CA ALA A 28 31.84 -20.02 -16.78
C ALA A 28 30.56 -20.88 -16.70
N GLU A 29 30.67 -22.03 -16.09
CA GLU A 29 29.49 -22.86 -15.82
C GLU A 29 28.47 -22.02 -15.08
N PRO A 30 27.18 -22.09 -15.45
CA PRO A 30 26.15 -21.38 -14.73
C PRO A 30 26.20 -21.83 -13.26
N VAL A 31 26.54 -20.91 -12.36
CA VAL A 31 26.47 -21.14 -10.93
C VAL A 31 25.02 -21.53 -10.63
N GLN A 32 24.78 -22.81 -10.40
CA GLN A 32 23.47 -23.25 -9.92
C GLN A 32 23.20 -22.51 -8.62
N PRO A 33 22.05 -21.86 -8.49
CA PRO A 33 21.67 -21.28 -7.21
C PRO A 33 21.67 -22.41 -6.18
N PRO A 34 22.19 -22.16 -4.95
CA PRO A 34 22.22 -23.19 -3.92
C PRO A 34 20.83 -23.78 -3.78
N ASP A 35 20.75 -25.11 -3.69
CA ASP A 35 19.50 -25.84 -3.49
C ASP A 35 18.67 -25.08 -2.44
N ARG A 36 17.50 -24.61 -2.84
CA ARG A 36 16.58 -24.01 -1.87
C ARG A 36 16.36 -25.05 -0.78
N PRO A 37 16.65 -24.73 0.48
CA PRO A 37 16.39 -25.68 1.54
C PRO A 37 14.95 -26.14 1.41
N LYS A 38 14.75 -27.45 1.42
CA LYS A 38 13.44 -28.09 1.45
C LYS A 38 12.57 -27.30 2.41
N SER A 39 11.41 -26.84 1.94
CA SER A 39 10.50 -25.97 2.68
C SER A 39 10.54 -26.27 4.19
N LEU A 40 11.05 -25.34 4.99
CA LEU A 40 11.03 -25.42 6.44
C LEU A 40 9.60 -25.44 7.02
N ALA A 41 8.61 -25.32 6.16
CA ALA A 41 7.20 -25.31 6.56
C ALA A 41 6.76 -26.58 7.32
N SER A 42 7.46 -27.71 7.13
CA SER A 42 7.22 -28.94 7.90
C SER A 42 7.92 -28.93 9.26
N GLU A 43 8.94 -28.10 9.43
CA GLU A 43 9.76 -28.01 10.63
C GLU A 43 9.29 -26.87 11.56
N LEU A 44 8.54 -25.91 11.01
CA LEU A 44 7.98 -24.83 11.80
C LEU A 44 6.71 -25.28 12.53
N PRO A 45 6.61 -25.00 13.83
CA PRO A 45 5.39 -25.29 14.57
C PRO A 45 4.22 -24.52 13.96
N ARG A 46 3.15 -25.23 13.62
CA ARG A 46 1.89 -24.60 13.19
C ARG A 46 1.11 -24.25 14.43
N ILE A 47 1.13 -22.99 14.79
CA ILE A 47 0.30 -22.46 15.87
C ILE A 47 -1.09 -22.17 15.26
N PRO A 48 -2.17 -22.84 15.71
CA PRO A 48 -3.51 -22.55 15.21
C PRO A 48 -3.92 -21.13 15.60
N ALA A 49 -4.75 -20.51 14.77
CA ALA A 49 -5.33 -19.20 15.08
C ALA A 49 -6.13 -19.28 16.39
N THR A 50 -5.98 -18.26 17.20
CA THR A 50 -6.75 -18.13 18.46
C THR A 50 -8.05 -17.42 18.16
N GLU A 51 -9.17 -17.98 18.63
CA GLU A 51 -10.49 -17.35 18.53
C GLU A 51 -10.46 -15.93 19.13
N PRO A 52 -11.13 -14.92 18.52
CA PRO A 52 -11.05 -13.53 18.93
C PRO A 52 -11.32 -13.30 20.42
N LYS A 53 -12.38 -13.91 20.96
CA LYS A 53 -12.73 -13.80 22.39
C LYS A 53 -11.68 -14.37 23.33
N ARG A 54 -10.89 -15.34 22.87
CA ARG A 54 -9.80 -15.95 23.63
C ARG A 54 -8.48 -15.23 23.45
N ALA A 55 -8.33 -14.46 22.38
CA ALA A 55 -7.11 -13.73 22.08
C ALA A 55 -6.78 -12.70 23.17
N VAL A 56 -7.77 -12.03 23.73
CA VAL A 56 -7.60 -11.04 24.81
C VAL A 56 -6.83 -11.64 26.00
N ALA A 57 -7.12 -12.90 26.38
CA ALA A 57 -6.48 -13.57 27.51
C ALA A 57 -5.01 -13.97 27.22
N THR A 58 -4.53 -13.84 25.98
CA THR A 58 -3.13 -14.15 25.64
C THR A 58 -2.16 -12.98 25.86
N PHE A 59 -2.69 -11.78 26.15
CA PHE A 59 -1.89 -10.58 26.38
C PHE A 59 -1.52 -10.43 27.87
N SER A 60 -0.27 -10.10 28.12
CA SER A 60 0.19 -9.63 29.44
C SER A 60 0.11 -8.11 29.49
N LEU A 61 -0.70 -7.58 30.37
CA LEU A 61 -0.91 -6.13 30.50
C LEU A 61 -0.15 -5.59 31.71
N GLN A 62 0.30 -4.32 31.59
CA GLN A 62 0.82 -3.58 32.72
C GLN A 62 -0.33 -3.29 33.72
N HIS A 63 -0.01 -3.27 35.00
CA HIS A 63 -0.97 -2.94 36.05
C HIS A 63 -1.69 -1.59 35.77
N GLY A 64 -3.00 -1.57 35.86
CA GLY A 64 -3.84 -0.39 35.61
C GLY A 64 -4.34 -0.28 34.16
N PHE A 65 -3.97 -1.21 33.26
CA PHE A 65 -4.51 -1.28 31.92
C PHE A 65 -5.47 -2.45 31.76
N GLN A 66 -6.47 -2.25 30.92
CA GLN A 66 -7.45 -3.25 30.53
C GLN A 66 -7.48 -3.33 28.99
N LEU A 67 -7.65 -4.54 28.46
CA LEU A 67 -7.80 -4.79 27.03
C LEU A 67 -9.20 -5.30 26.75
N GLU A 68 -9.88 -4.67 25.81
CA GLU A 68 -11.23 -5.03 25.41
C GLU A 68 -11.26 -5.36 23.92
N LEU A 69 -12.04 -6.38 23.55
CA LEU A 69 -12.30 -6.73 22.16
C LEU A 69 -13.50 -5.93 21.67
N VAL A 70 -13.26 -4.92 20.86
CA VAL A 70 -14.31 -4.02 20.34
C VAL A 70 -14.88 -4.47 19.00
N ALA A 71 -14.09 -5.16 18.18
CA ALA A 71 -14.52 -5.74 16.90
C ALA A 71 -13.58 -6.84 16.44
N SER A 72 -14.08 -7.77 15.64
CA SER A 72 -13.31 -8.84 14.99
C SER A 72 -13.96 -9.23 13.67
N GLU A 73 -13.36 -10.14 12.94
CA GLU A 73 -14.01 -10.75 11.78
C GLU A 73 -15.35 -11.41 12.17
N PRO A 74 -16.38 -11.28 11.35
CA PRO A 74 -16.41 -10.72 9.98
C PRO A 74 -16.69 -9.22 9.90
N LEU A 75 -16.84 -8.50 11.01
CA LEU A 75 -17.17 -7.07 11.00
C LEU A 75 -16.05 -6.23 10.41
N VAL A 76 -14.80 -6.60 10.72
CA VAL A 76 -13.57 -5.93 10.28
C VAL A 76 -12.51 -6.96 9.92
N ALA A 77 -11.77 -6.72 8.83
CA ALA A 77 -10.65 -7.55 8.38
C ALA A 77 -9.50 -6.67 7.88
N ASP A 78 -8.25 -7.10 8.08
CA ASP A 78 -7.04 -6.38 7.65
C ASP A 78 -7.02 -4.88 8.02
N PRO A 79 -7.36 -4.47 9.27
CA PRO A 79 -7.40 -3.08 9.67
C PRO A 79 -5.99 -2.47 9.72
N VAL A 80 -5.83 -1.26 9.17
CA VAL A 80 -4.56 -0.53 9.18
C VAL A 80 -4.63 0.80 9.93
N ASP A 81 -5.82 1.40 9.99
CA ASP A 81 -6.07 2.62 10.76
C ASP A 81 -7.55 2.74 11.09
N ALA A 82 -7.87 3.49 12.16
CA ALA A 82 -9.23 3.71 12.58
C ALA A 82 -9.40 5.08 13.26
N CYS A 83 -10.60 5.66 13.13
CA CYS A 83 -10.96 6.89 13.84
C CYS A 83 -12.43 6.88 14.24
N PHE A 84 -12.74 7.53 15.37
CA PHE A 84 -14.10 7.77 15.82
C PHE A 84 -14.64 9.08 15.26
N ASP A 85 -15.92 9.10 14.93
CA ASP A 85 -16.64 10.36 14.71
C ASP A 85 -17.25 10.90 16.00
N ALA A 86 -17.94 12.05 15.89
CA ALA A 86 -18.59 12.71 17.03
C ALA A 86 -19.78 11.92 17.61
N HIS A 87 -20.23 10.87 16.93
CA HIS A 87 -21.34 10.02 17.36
C HIS A 87 -20.87 8.67 17.93
N GLY A 88 -19.55 8.47 18.10
CA GLY A 88 -19.00 7.22 18.59
C GLY A 88 -18.91 6.10 17.55
N ARG A 89 -19.21 6.36 16.28
CA ARG A 89 -19.07 5.39 15.20
C ARG A 89 -17.60 5.25 14.83
N LEU A 90 -17.15 4.02 14.61
CA LEU A 90 -15.77 3.73 14.26
C LEU A 90 -15.62 3.53 12.75
N TYR A 91 -14.78 4.34 12.13
CA TYR A 91 -14.39 4.16 10.73
C TYR A 91 -13.06 3.43 10.68
N VAL A 92 -13.01 2.32 9.94
CA VAL A 92 -11.82 1.45 9.86
C VAL A 92 -11.35 1.33 8.43
N ALA A 93 -10.15 1.78 8.15
CA ALA A 93 -9.48 1.56 6.87
C ALA A 93 -8.94 0.12 6.80
N GLN A 94 -9.33 -0.62 5.76
CA GLN A 94 -8.94 -2.00 5.52
C GLN A 94 -8.14 -2.09 4.23
N MET A 95 -6.89 -2.55 4.33
CA MET A 95 -5.96 -2.57 3.21
C MET A 95 -5.90 -3.95 2.55
N HIS A 96 -6.97 -4.32 1.86
CA HIS A 96 -6.97 -5.55 1.09
C HIS A 96 -6.08 -5.44 -0.16
N GLY A 97 -5.45 -6.54 -0.55
CA GLY A 97 -4.64 -6.63 -1.77
C GLY A 97 -3.22 -6.08 -1.67
N TYR A 98 -2.79 -5.55 -0.53
CA TYR A 98 -1.40 -5.17 -0.29
C TYR A 98 -0.53 -6.43 -0.08
N PRO A 99 0.71 -6.49 -0.56
CA PRO A 99 1.46 -5.52 -1.39
C PRO A 99 1.34 -5.79 -2.90
N PHE A 100 0.35 -6.53 -3.33
CA PHE A 100 0.21 -6.96 -4.71
C PHE A 100 -0.26 -5.83 -5.61
N SER A 101 0.24 -5.77 -6.83
CA SER A 101 -0.15 -4.81 -7.86
C SER A 101 -0.61 -5.56 -9.12
N GLN A 102 -1.29 -4.84 -10.04
CA GLN A 102 -1.62 -5.40 -11.34
C GLN A 102 -0.37 -5.66 -12.17
N GLU A 103 0.62 -4.77 -12.08
CA GLU A 103 1.91 -4.94 -12.73
C GLU A 103 2.77 -6.00 -12.01
N PRO A 104 3.59 -6.75 -12.75
CA PRO A 104 4.56 -7.66 -12.15
C PRO A 104 5.50 -6.92 -11.19
N THR A 105 5.70 -7.48 -10.02
CA THR A 105 6.63 -6.97 -9.02
C THR A 105 7.51 -8.10 -8.52
N ARG A 106 8.57 -7.76 -7.77
CA ARG A 106 9.40 -8.78 -7.12
C ARG A 106 8.59 -9.69 -6.18
N LEU A 107 7.57 -9.15 -5.50
CA LEU A 107 6.72 -9.89 -4.56
C LEU A 107 5.58 -10.63 -5.28
N ASN A 108 5.13 -10.11 -6.42
CA ASN A 108 4.13 -10.72 -7.28
C ASN A 108 4.61 -10.75 -8.74
N PRO A 109 5.49 -11.70 -9.11
CA PRO A 109 6.07 -11.74 -10.45
C PRO A 109 5.06 -11.96 -11.58
N LYS A 110 3.87 -12.46 -11.27
CA LYS A 110 2.80 -12.68 -12.25
C LYS A 110 1.92 -11.44 -12.44
N GLY A 111 1.97 -10.47 -11.54
CA GLY A 111 1.03 -9.36 -11.53
C GLY A 111 -0.41 -9.81 -11.23
N GLY A 112 -1.40 -9.02 -11.66
CA GLY A 112 -2.83 -9.38 -11.59
C GLY A 112 -3.46 -9.27 -10.18
N GLY A 113 -2.78 -8.64 -9.22
CA GLY A 113 -3.35 -8.36 -7.90
C GLY A 113 -4.43 -7.28 -7.95
N LYS A 114 -5.48 -7.41 -7.13
CA LYS A 114 -6.47 -6.36 -6.95
C LYS A 114 -5.85 -5.21 -6.15
N THR A 115 -5.65 -4.06 -6.78
CA THR A 115 -5.03 -2.89 -6.13
C THR A 115 -6.05 -1.97 -5.48
N ASP A 116 -7.28 -2.01 -5.93
CA ASP A 116 -8.43 -1.20 -5.50
C ASP A 116 -9.41 -1.99 -4.62
N ALA A 117 -8.90 -3.01 -3.93
CA ALA A 117 -9.70 -3.86 -3.07
C ALA A 117 -9.91 -3.26 -1.67
N GLY A 118 -9.21 -2.19 -1.31
CA GLY A 118 -9.34 -1.55 -0.01
C GLY A 118 -10.71 -0.91 0.19
N VAL A 119 -11.14 -0.92 1.43
CA VAL A 119 -12.44 -0.39 1.85
C VAL A 119 -12.30 0.41 3.14
N VAL A 120 -13.29 1.26 3.41
CA VAL A 120 -13.51 1.79 4.76
C VAL A 120 -14.82 1.23 5.27
N LYS A 121 -14.76 0.58 6.42
CA LYS A 121 -15.93 0.12 7.17
C LYS A 121 -16.37 1.19 8.17
N ARG A 122 -17.68 1.34 8.35
CA ARG A 122 -18.26 2.08 9.46
C ARG A 122 -18.90 1.08 10.42
N LEU A 123 -18.45 1.07 11.65
CA LEU A 123 -18.93 0.20 12.71
C LEU A 123 -19.78 1.01 13.70
N GLU A 124 -20.82 0.37 14.20
CA GLU A 124 -21.73 0.93 15.18
C GLU A 124 -21.94 -0.09 16.31
N ASP A 125 -21.94 0.42 17.54
CA ASP A 125 -22.41 -0.28 18.72
C ASP A 125 -23.90 0.11 18.88
N THR A 126 -24.79 -0.84 18.54
CA THR A 126 -26.21 -0.52 18.45
C THR A 126 -26.96 -0.76 19.76
N ASP A 127 -26.38 -1.51 20.70
CA ASP A 127 -26.95 -1.82 22.00
C ASP A 127 -26.24 -1.12 23.18
N GLY A 128 -25.10 -0.47 22.91
CA GLY A 128 -24.39 0.35 23.90
C GLY A 128 -23.55 -0.46 24.88
N ASP A 129 -23.17 -1.70 24.54
CA ASP A 129 -22.39 -2.57 25.41
C ASP A 129 -20.86 -2.35 25.31
N GLY A 130 -20.43 -1.47 24.41
CA GLY A 130 -19.01 -1.15 24.16
C GLY A 130 -18.38 -2.04 23.08
N THR A 131 -19.11 -2.99 22.50
CA THR A 131 -18.68 -3.84 21.43
C THR A 131 -19.44 -3.50 20.14
N PHE A 132 -18.72 -3.34 19.04
CA PHE A 132 -19.39 -3.09 17.76
C PHE A 132 -20.08 -4.34 17.25
N ASP A 133 -21.34 -4.21 16.93
CA ASP A 133 -22.20 -5.32 16.45
C ASP A 133 -22.67 -5.13 15.01
N ARG A 134 -22.58 -3.92 14.46
CA ARG A 134 -22.97 -3.59 13.10
C ARG A 134 -21.80 -3.02 12.30
N SER A 135 -21.65 -3.52 11.07
CA SER A 135 -20.64 -3.02 10.12
C SER A 135 -21.25 -2.80 8.74
N VAL A 136 -21.00 -1.64 8.15
CA VAL A 136 -21.34 -1.33 6.76
C VAL A 136 -20.10 -0.91 5.99
N THR A 137 -20.06 -1.25 4.69
CA THR A 137 -19.02 -0.72 3.80
C THR A 137 -19.36 0.72 3.48
N PHE A 138 -18.64 1.66 4.08
CA PHE A 138 -18.84 3.09 3.92
C PHE A 138 -18.28 3.60 2.60
N ALA A 139 -17.04 3.20 2.25
CA ALA A 139 -16.39 3.50 0.98
C ALA A 139 -15.60 2.29 0.50
N GLN A 140 -15.48 2.10 -0.82
CA GLN A 140 -14.81 0.96 -1.43
C GLN A 140 -14.08 1.36 -2.71
N GLY A 141 -13.31 0.42 -3.29
CA GLY A 141 -12.55 0.70 -4.51
C GLY A 141 -11.33 1.59 -4.24
N ILE A 142 -10.79 1.53 -3.04
CA ILE A 142 -9.69 2.39 -2.60
C ILE A 142 -8.38 1.59 -2.69
N ARG A 143 -7.42 2.15 -3.40
CA ARG A 143 -6.12 1.51 -3.53
C ARG A 143 -5.26 1.77 -2.30
N TRP A 144 -5.04 0.75 -1.47
CA TRP A 144 -4.17 0.79 -0.30
C TRP A 144 -4.45 1.98 0.62
N PRO A 145 -5.65 2.04 1.22
CA PRO A 145 -5.93 3.07 2.22
C PRO A 145 -4.99 2.89 3.41
N THR A 146 -4.21 3.90 3.72
CA THR A 146 -3.19 3.88 4.77
C THR A 146 -3.61 4.59 6.04
N SER A 147 -4.60 5.46 5.95
CA SER A 147 -5.09 6.21 7.10
C SER A 147 -6.48 6.79 6.88
N VAL A 148 -7.22 6.98 7.95
CA VAL A 148 -8.56 7.58 7.98
C VAL A 148 -8.67 8.61 9.09
N CYS A 149 -9.40 9.72 8.82
CA CYS A 149 -9.64 10.79 9.80
C CYS A 149 -11.02 11.39 9.59
N CYS A 150 -11.86 11.40 10.64
CA CYS A 150 -13.21 11.95 10.57
C CYS A 150 -13.19 13.48 10.56
N TYR A 151 -13.99 14.09 9.68
CA TYR A 151 -14.13 15.53 9.57
C TYR A 151 -15.47 15.94 8.94
N ASN A 152 -16.13 16.95 9.47
CA ASN A 152 -17.32 17.58 8.91
C ASN A 152 -18.41 16.61 8.43
N GLY A 153 -18.70 15.58 9.24
CA GLY A 153 -19.69 14.54 8.91
C GLY A 153 -19.27 13.55 7.84
N GLY A 154 -18.03 13.61 7.36
CA GLY A 154 -17.40 12.68 6.45
C GLY A 154 -16.04 12.21 6.96
N ILE A 155 -15.24 11.64 6.07
CA ILE A 155 -13.91 11.13 6.40
C ILE A 155 -12.89 11.52 5.32
N PHE A 156 -11.70 11.89 5.75
CA PHE A 156 -10.52 11.86 4.90
C PHE A 156 -9.94 10.46 4.87
N VAL A 157 -9.55 9.98 3.70
CA VAL A 157 -8.86 8.71 3.52
C VAL A 157 -7.58 8.97 2.74
N LEU A 158 -6.44 8.69 3.35
CA LEU A 158 -5.16 8.72 2.68
C LEU A 158 -4.93 7.37 2.00
N ALA A 159 -4.82 7.41 0.69
CA ALA A 159 -4.53 6.27 -0.16
C ALA A 159 -3.54 6.71 -1.25
N PRO A 160 -2.23 6.74 -0.94
CA PRO A 160 -1.24 7.32 -1.85
C PRO A 160 -1.38 6.83 -3.29
N PRO A 161 -1.31 7.73 -4.28
CA PRO A 161 -0.81 9.10 -4.21
C PRO A 161 -1.83 10.16 -3.79
N THR A 162 -3.01 9.78 -3.29
CA THR A 162 -4.17 10.67 -3.18
C THR A 162 -4.68 10.73 -1.75
N LEU A 163 -5.10 11.91 -1.33
CA LEU A 163 -5.96 12.13 -0.19
C LEU A 163 -7.39 12.34 -0.71
N HIS A 164 -8.29 11.49 -0.26
CA HIS A 164 -9.71 11.52 -0.61
C HIS A 164 -10.56 12.06 0.53
N TYR A 165 -11.71 12.64 0.22
CA TYR A 165 -12.78 12.93 1.16
C TYR A 165 -14.03 12.18 0.71
N PHE A 166 -14.65 11.46 1.64
CA PHE A 166 -15.89 10.73 1.45
C PHE A 166 -16.92 11.20 2.46
N LYS A 167 -18.18 11.34 2.04
CA LYS A 167 -19.28 11.72 2.92
C LYS A 167 -20.56 10.98 2.52
N ASP A 168 -21.33 10.60 3.51
CA ASP A 168 -22.70 10.11 3.40
C ASP A 168 -23.62 11.34 3.56
N THR A 169 -24.27 11.79 2.47
CA THR A 169 -25.14 12.98 2.49
C THR A 169 -26.62 12.62 2.63
N ASN A 170 -26.97 11.35 2.37
CA ASN A 170 -28.33 10.84 2.42
C ASN A 170 -28.65 10.01 3.69
N ASN A 171 -27.63 9.78 4.56
CA ASN A 171 -27.71 9.00 5.79
C ASN A 171 -28.08 7.53 5.64
N ASP A 172 -27.69 6.91 4.51
CA ASP A 172 -27.88 5.47 4.29
C ASP A 172 -26.74 4.59 4.82
N GLY A 173 -25.67 5.23 5.30
CA GLY A 173 -24.49 4.57 5.85
C GLY A 173 -23.38 4.33 4.85
N ARG A 174 -23.53 4.82 3.63
CA ARG A 174 -22.55 4.71 2.56
C ARG A 174 -22.19 6.09 2.05
N ALA A 175 -20.94 6.27 1.65
CA ALA A 175 -20.55 7.52 1.04
C ALA A 175 -21.13 7.63 -0.38
N ASP A 176 -21.89 8.69 -0.63
CA ASP A 176 -22.41 9.10 -1.92
C ASP A 176 -21.68 10.34 -2.49
N LEU A 177 -20.90 11.04 -1.65
CA LEU A 177 -20.00 12.08 -2.08
C LEU A 177 -18.55 11.58 -1.98
N HIS A 178 -17.79 11.75 -3.08
CA HIS A 178 -16.37 11.45 -3.15
C HIS A 178 -15.62 12.58 -3.85
N GLN A 179 -14.58 13.09 -3.21
CA GLN A 179 -13.73 14.14 -3.76
C GLN A 179 -12.25 13.79 -3.58
N VAL A 180 -11.44 14.14 -4.57
CA VAL A 180 -9.98 14.15 -4.47
C VAL A 180 -9.59 15.50 -3.88
N VAL A 181 -9.01 15.49 -2.68
CA VAL A 181 -8.62 16.69 -1.96
C VAL A 181 -7.21 17.11 -2.30
N PHE A 182 -6.32 16.12 -2.36
CA PHE A 182 -4.91 16.34 -2.65
C PHE A 182 -4.32 15.12 -3.35
N THR A 183 -3.30 15.32 -4.17
CA THR A 183 -2.55 14.23 -4.83
C THR A 183 -1.07 14.56 -4.90
N GLY A 184 -0.23 13.55 -5.17
CA GLY A 184 1.21 13.72 -5.35
C GLY A 184 2.06 13.05 -4.27
N PHE A 185 1.44 12.29 -3.35
CA PHE A 185 2.20 11.46 -2.42
C PHE A 185 2.93 10.34 -3.18
N GLY A 186 4.23 10.15 -2.86
CA GLY A 186 5.03 9.10 -3.48
C GLY A 186 4.55 7.68 -3.15
N ARG A 187 4.77 6.74 -4.07
CA ARG A 187 4.44 5.31 -3.93
C ARG A 187 5.55 4.37 -4.39
N ASP A 188 6.72 4.90 -4.68
CA ASP A 188 7.84 4.12 -5.23
C ASP A 188 8.32 3.03 -4.27
N ASN A 189 8.22 3.30 -2.97
CA ASN A 189 8.45 2.31 -1.93
C ASN A 189 7.13 2.02 -1.21
N VAL A 190 6.54 0.85 -1.48
CA VAL A 190 5.27 0.40 -0.89
C VAL A 190 5.32 0.29 0.65
N GLN A 191 6.51 0.13 1.23
CA GLN A 191 6.72 0.04 2.68
C GLN A 191 6.89 1.42 3.35
N SER A 192 6.99 2.50 2.56
CA SER A 192 7.23 3.86 3.04
C SER A 192 6.27 4.86 2.39
N VAL A 193 5.01 4.50 2.30
CA VAL A 193 3.94 5.38 1.82
C VAL A 193 3.46 6.31 2.92
N ALA A 194 2.92 7.48 2.54
CA ALA A 194 2.31 8.40 3.48
C ALA A 194 1.17 7.71 4.26
N ASN A 195 1.12 7.93 5.56
CA ASN A 195 0.12 7.34 6.48
C ASN A 195 -0.10 8.26 7.69
N ASN A 196 -0.95 7.80 8.62
CA ASN A 196 -1.12 8.40 9.95
C ASN A 196 -1.61 9.85 9.91
N LEU A 197 -2.76 10.09 9.27
CA LEU A 197 -3.47 11.37 9.34
C LEU A 197 -3.76 11.72 10.80
N LYS A 198 -3.39 12.94 11.22
CA LYS A 198 -3.63 13.42 12.58
C LYS A 198 -4.11 14.86 12.53
N TRP A 199 -5.02 15.18 13.43
CA TRP A 199 -5.36 16.57 13.71
C TRP A 199 -4.16 17.28 14.32
N ALA A 200 -3.80 18.44 13.74
CA ALA A 200 -2.79 19.29 14.34
C ALA A 200 -3.44 20.15 15.44
N SER A 201 -2.79 20.24 16.60
CA SER A 201 -3.20 21.11 17.69
C SER A 201 -2.81 22.58 17.47
N THR A 202 -2.13 22.89 16.37
CA THR A 202 -1.63 24.24 16.07
C THR A 202 -2.49 24.94 15.01
N THR A 203 -2.65 26.26 15.16
CA THR A 203 -3.32 27.15 14.19
C THR A 203 -2.61 27.23 12.82
N ALA A 204 -1.53 26.52 12.61
CA ALA A 204 -0.70 26.58 11.40
C ALA A 204 -1.27 25.80 10.21
N SER A 205 -2.21 24.88 10.41
CA SER A 205 -2.87 24.14 9.34
C SER A 205 -4.23 24.75 9.01
N ARG A 206 -4.20 25.96 8.50
CA ARG A 206 -5.40 26.64 8.05
C ARG A 206 -5.67 26.24 6.61
N TRP A 207 -6.51 25.25 6.40
CA TRP A 207 -7.26 25.15 5.15
C TRP A 207 -8.24 26.33 5.11
N PRO A 208 -8.30 27.07 3.99
CA PRO A 208 -9.35 28.07 3.82
C PRO A 208 -10.70 27.38 4.04
N PRO A 209 -11.59 27.92 4.88
CA PRO A 209 -12.88 27.28 5.17
C PRO A 209 -13.75 27.07 3.93
N ASP A 210 -13.48 27.79 2.86
CA ASP A 210 -14.25 27.79 1.62
C ASP A 210 -13.78 26.70 0.63
N GLU A 211 -12.64 26.06 0.88
CA GLU A 211 -12.08 24.98 0.01
C GLU A 211 -12.31 23.58 0.58
N ILE A 212 -12.98 23.49 1.73
CA ILE A 212 -13.24 22.19 2.33
C ILE A 212 -14.48 21.58 1.68
N PRO A 213 -14.42 20.36 1.14
CA PRO A 213 -15.56 19.70 0.56
C PRO A 213 -16.72 19.60 1.56
N GLY A 214 -17.88 20.19 1.22
CA GLY A 214 -19.12 20.05 1.98
C GLY A 214 -19.52 21.21 2.91
N ASN A 215 -18.94 22.39 2.74
CA ASN A 215 -19.58 23.63 3.23
C ASN A 215 -20.51 24.20 2.18
#